data_bd426a42f348123bc466ec2b449dc5eb
#
_entry.id   bd426a42f348123bc466ec2b449dc5eb
#
_cell.length_a   1.000
_cell.length_b   1.000
_cell.length_c   1.000
_cell.angle_alpha   90.00
_cell.angle_beta   90.00
_cell.angle_gamma   90.00
#
_symmetry.space_group_name_H-M   'P 1'
#
loop_
_entity.id
_entity.type
_entity.pdbx_description
1 polymer ?
#
loop_
_entity_poly.entity_id
_entity_poly.type
_entity_poly.pdbx_seq_one_letter_code
_entity_poly.pdbx_strand_id
1 'polypeptide(L)'
;IILSNGKNIFPEEIEEHLYTSPLIGECVVIGRKNSAGDTRITAVIYPSDEAVELEGKSEEEKLALIRDAVNTINRSLPVYKQVRDVELRSEEFEKTTTRKIKRFLVK
;
A
#
# COMPACT_ATOMS: atom_id res chain seq x y z
N ILE A 1 -13.10 2.43 -3.49
CA ILE A 1 -12.47 2.79 -4.77
C ILE A 1 -13.32 2.27 -5.92
N ILE A 2 -13.65 3.14 -6.85
CA ILE A 2 -14.38 2.76 -8.07
C ILE A 2 -13.42 2.88 -9.25
N LEU A 3 -13.20 1.77 -9.95
CA LEU A 3 -12.33 1.73 -11.12
C LEU A 3 -13.04 2.26 -12.36
N SER A 4 -12.27 2.61 -13.39
CA SER A 4 -12.80 3.13 -14.66
C SER A 4 -13.77 2.15 -15.34
N ASN A 5 -13.63 0.84 -15.09
CA ASN A 5 -14.54 -0.18 -15.62
C ASN A 5 -15.79 -0.39 -14.75
N GLY A 6 -16.01 0.46 -13.74
CA GLY A 6 -17.17 0.40 -12.85
C GLY A 6 -17.07 -0.58 -11.69
N LYS A 7 -15.97 -1.31 -11.56
CA LYS A 7 -15.80 -2.26 -10.46
C LYS A 7 -15.45 -1.53 -9.16
N ASN A 8 -16.06 -1.96 -8.05
CA ASN A 8 -15.76 -1.44 -6.72
C ASN A 8 -14.62 -2.24 -6.09
N ILE A 9 -13.71 -1.50 -5.47
CA ILE A 9 -12.59 -2.09 -4.72
C ILE A 9 -12.71 -1.64 -3.27
N PHE A 10 -12.58 -2.59 -2.35
CA PHE A 10 -12.61 -2.31 -0.92
C PHE A 10 -11.17 -2.28 -0.40
N PRO A 11 -10.65 -1.09 -0.06
CA PRO A 11 -9.23 -0.96 0.33
C PRO A 11 -8.81 -1.87 1.49
N GLU A 12 -9.68 -2.05 2.47
CA GLU A 12 -9.37 -2.86 3.66
C GLU A 12 -9.06 -4.31 3.29
N GLU A 13 -9.75 -4.85 2.30
CA GLU A 13 -9.53 -6.20 1.82
C GLU A 13 -8.10 -6.37 1.27
N ILE A 14 -7.64 -5.40 0.50
CA ILE A 14 -6.29 -5.42 -0.06
C ILE A 14 -5.26 -5.22 1.05
N GLU A 15 -5.55 -4.32 1.98
CA GLU A 15 -4.64 -4.06 3.10
C GLU A 15 -4.41 -5.29 3.96
N GLU A 16 -5.43 -6.10 4.18
CA GLU A 16 -5.27 -7.37 4.91
C GLU A 16 -4.24 -8.27 4.23
N HIS A 17 -4.28 -8.35 2.92
CA HIS A 17 -3.28 -9.11 2.17
C HIS A 17 -1.89 -8.52 2.31
N LEU A 18 -1.77 -7.20 2.27
CA LEU A 18 -0.48 -6.52 2.40
C LEU A 18 0.14 -6.75 3.78
N TYR A 19 -0.68 -6.76 4.83
CA TYR A 19 -0.18 -6.99 6.19
C TYR A 19 0.37 -8.39 6.42
N THR A 20 0.23 -9.31 5.48
CA THR A 20 0.86 -10.62 5.58
C THR A 20 2.38 -10.54 5.36
N SER A 21 2.87 -9.44 4.81
CA SER A 21 4.32 -9.23 4.63
C SER A 21 4.94 -8.62 5.89
N PRO A 22 6.03 -9.18 6.42
CA PRO A 22 6.71 -8.60 7.58
C PRO A 22 7.43 -7.30 7.26
N LEU A 23 7.58 -6.93 5.98
CA LEU A 23 8.22 -5.68 5.58
C LEU A 23 7.30 -4.48 5.71
N ILE A 24 5.99 -4.71 5.77
CA ILE A 24 4.99 -3.65 5.81
C ILE A 24 4.60 -3.37 7.27
N GLY A 25 4.95 -2.18 7.75
CA GLY A 25 4.59 -1.75 9.10
C GLY A 25 3.16 -1.22 9.14
N GLU A 26 2.84 -0.29 8.25
CA GLU A 26 1.51 0.27 8.11
C GLU A 26 1.22 0.50 6.64
N CYS A 27 -0.04 0.37 6.24
CA CYS A 27 -0.41 0.66 4.86
C CYS A 27 -1.82 1.22 4.76
N VAL A 28 -2.02 2.04 3.74
CA VAL A 28 -3.34 2.52 3.33
C VAL A 28 -3.41 2.35 1.81
N VAL A 29 -4.48 1.71 1.34
CA VAL A 29 -4.72 1.54 -0.09
C VAL A 29 -5.70 2.61 -0.53
N ILE A 30 -5.34 3.36 -1.55
CA ILE A 30 -6.18 4.43 -2.10
C ILE A 30 -6.28 4.31 -3.62
N GLY A 31 -7.32 4.93 -4.18
CA GLY A 31 -7.42 5.10 -5.62
C GLY A 31 -6.86 6.45 -5.99
N ARG A 32 -5.87 6.45 -6.88
CA ARG A 32 -5.26 7.68 -7.38
C ARG A 32 -5.44 7.78 -8.88
N LYS A 33 -5.88 8.93 -9.36
CA LYS A 33 -6.03 9.13 -10.80
C LYS A 33 -4.68 9.45 -11.43
N ASN A 34 -4.39 8.80 -12.56
CA ASN A 34 -3.21 9.10 -13.35
C ASN A 34 -3.49 10.27 -14.30
N SER A 35 -2.51 10.64 -15.13
CA SER A 35 -2.64 11.74 -16.08
C SER A 35 -3.71 11.49 -17.15
N ALA A 36 -4.06 10.24 -17.42
CA ALA A 36 -5.11 9.87 -18.37
C ALA A 36 -6.50 9.86 -17.73
N GLY A 37 -6.61 10.13 -16.42
CA GLY A 37 -7.87 10.12 -15.71
C GLY A 37 -8.32 8.76 -15.19
N ASP A 38 -7.50 7.72 -15.37
CA ASP A 38 -7.81 6.38 -14.86
C ASP A 38 -7.43 6.27 -13.39
N THR A 39 -8.28 5.58 -12.63
CA THR A 39 -8.01 5.33 -11.23
C THR A 39 -7.07 4.11 -11.09
N ARG A 40 -5.93 4.32 -10.40
CA ARG A 40 -4.96 3.27 -10.14
C ARG A 40 -4.97 2.93 -8.65
N ILE A 41 -4.95 1.64 -8.35
CA ILE A 41 -4.86 1.17 -6.97
C ILE A 41 -3.44 1.42 -6.48
N THR A 42 -3.30 2.28 -5.46
CA THR A 42 -2.01 2.69 -4.93
C THR A 42 -1.91 2.27 -3.47
N ALA A 43 -0.82 1.62 -3.11
CA ALA A 43 -0.52 1.29 -1.71
C ALA A 43 0.47 2.32 -1.17
N VAL A 44 0.05 3.05 -0.15
CA VAL A 44 0.91 3.98 0.58
C VAL A 44 1.37 3.23 1.81
N ILE A 45 2.68 3.00 1.93
CA ILE A 45 3.25 2.07 2.91
C ILE A 45 4.29 2.74 3.78
N TYR A 46 4.18 2.51 5.10
CA TYR A 46 5.25 2.82 6.03
C TYR A 46 5.99 1.51 6.31
N PRO A 47 7.30 1.43 5.96
CA PRO A 47 8.08 0.21 6.16
C PRO A 47 8.16 -0.18 7.63
N SER A 48 8.19 -1.48 7.93
CA SER A 48 8.29 -1.95 9.29
C SER A 48 9.65 -1.60 9.90
N ASP A 49 9.63 -0.95 11.06
CA ASP A 49 10.85 -0.63 11.81
C ASP A 49 11.52 -1.89 12.38
N GLU A 50 10.76 -2.98 12.48
CA GLU A 50 11.24 -4.24 13.03
C GLU A 50 11.77 -5.21 11.98
N ALA A 51 11.63 -4.88 10.71
CA ALA A 51 12.06 -5.76 9.62
C ALA A 51 13.59 -5.71 9.46
N VAL A 52 14.23 -6.81 9.83
CA VAL A 52 15.69 -6.94 9.75
C VAL A 52 16.18 -6.74 8.31
N GLU A 53 15.41 -7.21 7.33
CA GLU A 53 15.74 -7.11 5.92
C GLU A 53 15.84 -5.67 5.44
N LEU A 54 15.23 -4.74 6.17
CA LEU A 54 15.23 -3.31 5.80
C LEU A 54 16.28 -2.51 6.55
N GLU A 55 16.93 -3.09 7.55
CA GLU A 55 17.93 -2.38 8.34
C GLU A 55 19.11 -1.91 7.47
N GLY A 56 19.48 -0.65 7.65
CA GLY A 56 20.59 -0.05 6.92
C GLY A 56 20.36 0.17 5.44
N LYS A 57 19.14 -0.08 4.94
CA LYS A 57 18.81 0.10 3.53
C LYS A 57 18.44 1.55 3.22
N SER A 58 18.79 2.00 2.02
CA SER A 58 18.34 3.29 1.52
C SER A 58 16.85 3.25 1.19
N GLU A 59 16.24 4.42 0.99
CA GLU A 59 14.84 4.51 0.60
C GLU A 59 14.58 3.75 -0.71
N GLU A 60 15.50 3.85 -1.67
CA GLU A 60 15.39 3.16 -2.96
C GLU A 60 15.43 1.65 -2.79
N GLU A 61 16.32 1.15 -1.92
CA GLU A 61 16.44 -0.27 -1.64
C GLU A 61 15.20 -0.80 -0.91
N LYS A 62 14.68 -0.03 0.04
CA LYS A 62 13.45 -0.39 0.75
C LYS A 62 12.27 -0.45 -0.22
N LEU A 63 12.16 0.52 -1.12
CA LEU A 63 11.11 0.54 -2.12
C LEU A 63 11.17 -0.70 -3.02
N ALA A 64 12.35 -1.08 -3.46
CA ALA A 64 12.52 -2.25 -4.31
C ALA A 64 12.08 -3.53 -3.59
N LEU A 65 12.49 -3.70 -2.33
CA LEU A 65 12.12 -4.87 -1.53
C LEU A 65 10.62 -4.94 -1.26
N ILE A 66 10.04 -3.81 -0.91
CA ILE A 66 8.59 -3.73 -0.61
C ILE A 66 7.79 -3.94 -1.90
N ARG A 67 8.24 -3.38 -3.01
CA ARG A 67 7.57 -3.58 -4.30
C ARG A 67 7.58 -5.07 -4.70
N ASP A 68 8.69 -5.78 -4.45
CA ASP A 68 8.75 -7.21 -4.69
C ASP A 68 7.76 -7.97 -3.81
N ALA A 69 7.65 -7.59 -2.54
CA ALA A 69 6.68 -8.19 -1.62
C ALA A 69 5.25 -7.96 -2.11
N VAL A 70 4.94 -6.74 -2.56
CA VAL A 70 3.63 -6.41 -3.11
C VAL A 70 3.34 -7.21 -4.37
N ASN A 71 4.32 -7.35 -5.25
CA ASN A 71 4.15 -8.14 -6.48
C ASN A 71 3.85 -9.61 -6.17
N THR A 72 4.47 -10.16 -5.13
CA THR A 72 4.19 -11.53 -4.69
C THR A 72 2.76 -11.64 -4.19
N ILE A 73 2.31 -10.68 -3.38
CA ILE A 73 0.94 -10.63 -2.85
C ILE A 73 -0.07 -10.49 -4.00
N ASN A 74 0.25 -9.66 -5.00
CA ASN A 74 -0.62 -9.46 -6.16
C ASN A 74 -0.95 -10.76 -6.88
N ARG A 75 -0.06 -11.75 -6.85
CA ARG A 75 -0.31 -13.04 -7.51
C ARG A 75 -1.51 -13.79 -6.94
N SER A 76 -1.88 -13.50 -5.70
CA SER A 76 -3.05 -14.10 -5.05
C SER A 76 -4.31 -13.25 -5.21
N LEU A 77 -4.21 -12.09 -5.86
CA LEU A 77 -5.33 -11.19 -6.08
C LEU A 77 -5.81 -11.21 -7.53
N PRO A 78 -7.14 -11.10 -7.75
CA PRO A 78 -7.64 -10.91 -9.12
C PRO A 78 -6.99 -9.69 -9.76
N VAL A 79 -6.83 -9.72 -11.07
CA VAL A 79 -6.14 -8.64 -11.80
C VAL A 79 -6.69 -7.25 -11.46
N TYR A 80 -8.01 -7.11 -11.38
CA TYR A 80 -8.63 -5.81 -11.12
C TYR A 80 -8.42 -5.30 -9.69
N LYS A 81 -8.01 -6.18 -8.76
CA LYS A 81 -7.73 -5.81 -7.36
C LYS A 81 -6.24 -5.64 -7.07
N GLN A 82 -5.39 -5.87 -8.05
CA GLN A 82 -3.94 -5.79 -7.83
C GLN A 82 -3.47 -4.37 -7.61
N VAL A 83 -2.51 -4.21 -6.69
CA VAL A 83 -1.86 -2.92 -6.44
C VAL A 83 -0.98 -2.57 -7.63
N ARG A 84 -1.14 -1.39 -8.18
CA ARG A 84 -0.40 -0.92 -9.36
C ARG A 84 0.76 -0.01 -9.01
N ASP A 85 0.60 0.81 -7.99
CA ASP A 85 1.62 1.75 -7.56
C ASP A 85 1.91 1.58 -6.07
N VAL A 86 3.18 1.73 -5.70
CA VAL A 86 3.64 1.66 -4.32
C VAL A 86 4.35 2.96 -3.99
N GLU A 87 3.97 3.56 -2.87
CA GLU A 87 4.58 4.79 -2.39
C GLU A 87 4.99 4.58 -0.94
N LEU A 88 6.23 4.92 -0.59
CA LEU A 88 6.71 4.80 0.78
C LEU A 88 6.57 6.10 1.55
N ARG A 89 6.22 5.98 2.82
CA ARG A 89 6.22 7.10 3.76
C ARG A 89 7.48 7.04 4.61
N SER A 90 7.98 8.20 4.98
CA SER A 90 9.10 8.32 5.91
C SER A 90 8.64 8.39 7.37
N GLU A 91 7.35 8.61 7.58
CA GLU A 91 6.74 8.75 8.91
C GLU A 91 5.51 7.88 9.02
N GLU A 92 5.20 7.47 10.26
CA GLU A 92 3.97 6.73 10.53
C GLU A 92 2.74 7.55 10.16
N PHE A 93 1.65 6.87 9.87
CA PHE A 93 0.38 7.53 9.60
C PHE A 93 -0.19 8.14 10.88
N GLU A 94 -0.91 9.25 10.75
CA GLU A 94 -1.68 9.78 11.86
C GLU A 94 -2.80 8.81 12.25
N LYS A 95 -3.02 8.67 13.54
CA LYS A 95 -3.98 7.71 14.08
C LYS A 95 -4.94 8.38 15.05
N THR A 96 -6.13 7.78 15.16
CA THR A 96 -7.12 8.19 16.16
C THR A 96 -6.68 7.72 17.55
N THR A 97 -7.42 8.11 18.57
CA THR A 97 -7.17 7.67 19.95
C THR A 97 -7.28 6.15 20.11
N THR A 98 -8.04 5.48 19.23
CA THR A 98 -8.15 4.02 19.19
C THR A 98 -7.09 3.37 18.30
N ARG A 99 -6.10 4.15 17.86
CA ARG A 99 -4.97 3.71 17.02
C ARG A 99 -5.37 3.25 15.62
N LYS A 100 -6.46 3.78 15.10
CA LYS A 100 -6.85 3.56 13.70
C LYS A 100 -6.25 4.66 12.84
N ILE A 101 -5.73 4.26 11.68
CA ILE A 101 -5.14 5.22 10.73
C ILE A 101 -6.22 6.17 10.21
N LYS A 102 -5.92 7.45 10.21
CA LYS A 102 -6.82 8.48 9.66
C LYS A 102 -6.72 8.47 8.14
N ARG A 103 -7.49 7.59 7.50
CA ARG A 103 -7.46 7.39 6.04
C ARG A 103 -7.72 8.65 5.24
N PHE A 104 -8.60 9.51 5.74
CA PHE A 104 -8.99 10.74 5.04
C PHE A 104 -7.83 11.72 4.85
N LEU A 105 -6.75 11.57 5.60
CA LEU A 105 -5.54 12.40 5.45
C LEU A 105 -4.59 11.86 4.39
N VAL A 106 -4.80 10.64 3.91
CA VAL A 106 -3.96 10.00 2.89
C VAL A 106 -4.54 10.28 1.52
N LYS A 107 -3.76 10.98 0.68
CA LYS A 107 -4.21 11.39 -0.66
C LYS A 107 -3.21 11.03 -1.73
#